data_2357b0ae84912ef73a4e77c782934173
#
_entry.id   2357b0ae84912ef73a4e77c782934173
#
_cell.length_a   1.000
_cell.length_b   1.000
_cell.length_c   1.000
_cell.angle_alpha   90.00
_cell.angle_beta   90.00
_cell.angle_gamma   90.00
#
_symmetry.space_group_name_H-M   'P 1'
#
loop_
_entity.id
_entity.type
_entity.pdbx_description
1 polymer ?
#
loop_
_entity_poly.entity_id
_entity_poly.type
_entity_poly.pdbx_seq_one_letter_code
_entity_poly.pdbx_strand_id
1 'polypeptide(L)' 'MKERIIELLTGALPMVDLESDFLFSELDSLGVTTILMLLSEEYGIELEAKDATPKNLRNIDAIVGMVQGKLGEFRVEEP' A
#
# COMPACT_ATOMS: atom_id res chain seq x y z
N MET A 1 9.73 -3.39 6.85
CA MET A 1 8.41 -3.23 6.21
C MET A 1 8.50 -2.81 4.75
N LYS A 2 9.29 -1.80 4.44
CA LYS A 2 9.38 -1.32 3.07
C LYS A 2 9.82 -2.40 2.09
N GLU A 3 10.83 -3.16 2.46
CA GLU A 3 11.35 -4.20 1.60
C GLU A 3 10.33 -5.29 1.34
N ARG A 4 9.56 -5.63 2.36
CA ARG A 4 8.52 -6.64 2.20
C ARG A 4 7.42 -6.15 1.27
N ILE A 5 7.05 -4.89 1.38
CA ILE A 5 6.03 -4.31 0.51
C ILE A 5 6.53 -4.32 -0.93
N ILE A 6 7.78 -3.92 -1.15
CA ILE A 6 8.35 -3.96 -2.50
C ILE A 6 8.33 -5.38 -3.05
N GLU A 7 8.70 -6.35 -2.22
CA GLU A 7 8.72 -7.74 -2.65
C GLU A 7 7.33 -8.22 -3.07
N LEU A 8 6.32 -7.92 -2.25
CA LEU A 8 4.95 -8.32 -2.56
C LEU A 8 4.46 -7.68 -3.84
N LEU A 9 4.69 -6.39 -3.99
CA LEU A 9 4.17 -5.68 -5.14
C LEU A 9 4.94 -6.01 -6.42
N THR A 10 6.23 -6.28 -6.31
CA THR A 10 7.01 -6.69 -7.47
C THR A 10 6.45 -7.99 -8.03
N GLY A 11 6.09 -8.92 -7.17
CA GLY A 11 5.54 -10.19 -7.61
C GLY A 11 4.16 -10.04 -8.25
N ALA A 12 3.35 -9.12 -7.73
CA ALA A 12 1.98 -8.96 -8.21
C ALA A 12 1.86 -8.01 -9.38
N LEU A 13 2.75 -7.02 -9.47
CA LEU A 13 2.68 -5.97 -10.48
C LEU A 13 4.03 -5.81 -11.16
N PRO A 14 4.48 -6.84 -11.89
CA PRO A 14 5.84 -6.82 -12.43
C PRO A 14 6.08 -5.77 -13.50
N MET A 15 5.02 -5.22 -14.09
CA MET A 15 5.17 -4.21 -15.13
C MET A 15 5.17 -2.79 -14.58
N VAL A 16 4.94 -2.62 -13.27
CA VAL A 16 4.88 -1.30 -12.66
C VAL A 16 6.24 -0.93 -12.10
N ASP A 17 6.66 0.33 -12.33
CA ASP A 17 7.90 0.84 -11.78
C ASP A 17 7.68 1.28 -10.35
N LEU A 18 8.02 0.42 -9.39
CA LEU A 18 7.77 0.69 -7.98
C LEU A 18 8.67 1.76 -7.40
N GLU A 19 9.71 2.20 -8.15
CA GLU A 19 10.57 3.26 -7.66
C GLU A 19 10.12 4.64 -8.13
N SER A 20 9.05 4.69 -8.91
CA SER A 20 8.54 5.95 -9.43
C SER A 20 7.97 6.82 -8.31
N ASP A 21 8.18 8.13 -8.41
CA ASP A 21 7.53 9.08 -7.52
C ASP A 21 6.10 9.37 -7.96
N PHE A 22 5.68 8.80 -9.08
CA PHE A 22 4.33 8.96 -9.60
C PHE A 22 3.67 7.62 -9.75
N LEU A 23 3.84 6.76 -8.75
CA LEU A 23 3.37 5.40 -8.79
C LEU A 23 1.87 5.32 -9.02
N PHE A 24 1.11 6.21 -8.39
CA PHE A 24 -0.34 6.17 -8.51
C PHE A 24 -0.78 6.28 -9.97
N SER A 25 -0.09 7.08 -10.77
CA SER A 25 -0.48 7.27 -12.16
C SER A 25 -0.16 6.05 -13.03
N GLU A 26 0.64 5.12 -12.52
CA GLU A 26 0.94 3.89 -13.25
C GLU A 26 -0.02 2.76 -12.90
N LEU A 27 -0.93 2.99 -11.97
CA LEU A 27 -1.84 1.94 -11.50
C LEU A 27 -3.21 2.10 -12.15
N ASP A 28 -3.80 0.98 -12.55
CA ASP A 28 -5.20 0.96 -12.95
C ASP A 28 -6.03 0.45 -11.76
N SER A 29 -7.33 0.33 -11.97
CA SER A 29 -8.22 -0.09 -10.88
C SER A 29 -7.83 -1.45 -10.32
N LEU A 30 -7.43 -2.36 -11.21
CA LEU A 30 -7.05 -3.69 -10.77
C LEU A 30 -5.76 -3.63 -9.95
N GLY A 31 -4.80 -2.82 -10.38
CA GLY A 31 -3.55 -2.66 -9.63
C GLY A 31 -3.79 -2.10 -8.26
N VAL A 32 -4.64 -1.08 -8.15
CA VAL A 32 -4.97 -0.50 -6.85
C VAL A 32 -5.62 -1.55 -5.95
N THR A 33 -6.61 -2.27 -6.47
CA THR A 33 -7.29 -3.30 -5.69
C THR A 33 -6.32 -4.37 -5.22
N THR A 34 -5.39 -4.77 -6.10
CA THR A 34 -4.39 -5.77 -5.76
C THR A 34 -3.52 -5.30 -4.61
N ILE A 35 -3.08 -4.05 -4.64
CA ILE A 35 -2.26 -3.51 -3.56
C ILE A 35 -3.00 -3.53 -2.24
N LEU A 36 -4.25 -3.06 -2.25
CA LEU A 36 -5.02 -3.02 -1.02
C LEU A 36 -5.22 -4.42 -0.44
N MET A 37 -5.51 -5.39 -1.31
CA MET A 37 -5.75 -6.75 -0.85
C MET A 37 -4.50 -7.39 -0.29
N LEU A 38 -3.38 -7.26 -1.00
CA LEU A 38 -2.14 -7.89 -0.57
C LEU A 38 -1.66 -7.33 0.75
N LEU A 39 -1.71 -6.01 0.90
CA LEU A 39 -1.23 -5.40 2.14
C LEU A 39 -2.16 -5.66 3.30
N SER A 40 -3.46 -5.74 3.04
CA SER A 40 -4.42 -6.07 4.09
C SER A 40 -4.13 -7.46 4.64
N GLU A 41 -3.85 -8.41 3.74
CA GLU A 41 -3.57 -9.78 4.17
C GLU A 41 -2.23 -9.91 4.86
N GLU A 42 -1.22 -9.24 4.32
CA GLU A 42 0.13 -9.37 4.85
C GLU A 42 0.24 -8.82 6.26
N TYR A 43 -0.41 -7.69 6.52
CA TYR A 43 -0.25 -6.99 7.80
C TYR A 43 -1.46 -7.10 8.72
N GLY A 44 -2.48 -7.84 8.29
CA GLY A 44 -3.67 -8.02 9.12
C GLY A 44 -4.41 -6.73 9.38
N ILE A 45 -4.45 -5.84 8.39
CA ILE A 45 -5.14 -4.55 8.50
C ILE A 45 -6.26 -4.50 7.49
N GLU A 46 -7.11 -3.47 7.62
CA GLU A 46 -8.22 -3.32 6.71
C GLU A 46 -8.02 -2.08 5.87
N LEU A 47 -7.66 -2.28 4.61
CA LEU A 47 -7.51 -1.19 3.66
C LEU A 47 -8.71 -1.18 2.74
N GLU A 48 -9.33 0.01 2.61
CA GLU A 48 -10.54 0.16 1.82
C GLU A 48 -10.29 1.07 0.64
N ALA A 49 -11.26 1.14 -0.25
CA ALA A 49 -11.14 2.00 -1.43
C ALA A 49 -10.86 3.45 -1.05
N LYS A 50 -11.38 3.91 0.07
CA LYS A 50 -11.17 5.29 0.51
C LYS A 50 -9.72 5.56 0.89
N ASP A 51 -8.95 4.51 1.17
CA ASP A 51 -7.54 4.67 1.50
C ASP A 51 -6.69 4.79 0.24
N ALA A 52 -7.24 4.46 -0.91
CA ALA A 52 -6.48 4.46 -2.16
C ALA A 52 -6.51 5.84 -2.81
N THR A 53 -5.86 6.79 -2.16
CA THR A 53 -5.80 8.16 -2.67
C THR A 53 -4.48 8.35 -3.41
N PRO A 54 -4.42 9.36 -4.30
CA PRO A 54 -3.15 9.67 -4.96
C PRO A 54 -2.03 9.96 -3.97
N LYS A 55 -2.36 10.54 -2.82
CA LYS A 55 -1.36 10.84 -1.81
C LYS A 55 -0.83 9.57 -1.17
N ASN A 56 -1.73 8.65 -0.81
CA ASN A 56 -1.33 7.42 -0.13
C ASN A 56 -0.61 6.43 -1.05
N LEU A 57 -0.87 6.50 -2.33
CA LEU A 57 -0.25 5.59 -3.30
C LEU A 57 0.73 6.30 -4.21
N ARG A 58 1.22 7.46 -3.79
CA ARG A 58 2.12 8.26 -4.61
C ARG A 58 3.41 7.52 -4.94
N ASN A 59 3.97 6.87 -3.94
CA ASN A 59 5.21 6.09 -4.11
C ASN A 59 5.26 5.05 -2.99
N ILE A 60 6.31 4.24 -2.99
CA ILE A 60 6.44 3.18 -1.99
C ILE A 60 6.50 3.75 -0.57
N ASP A 61 7.21 4.85 -0.38
CA ASP A 61 7.29 5.43 0.97
C ASP A 61 5.93 5.88 1.48
N ALA A 62 5.09 6.41 0.59
CA ALA A 62 3.73 6.79 0.98
C ALA A 62 2.89 5.57 1.35
N ILE A 63 3.07 4.46 0.61
CA ILE A 63 2.36 3.23 0.91
C ILE A 63 2.79 2.69 2.27
N VAL A 64 4.09 2.72 2.55
CA VAL A 64 4.60 2.31 3.86
C VAL A 64 3.95 3.15 4.97
N GLY A 65 3.86 4.46 4.76
CA GLY A 65 3.23 5.34 5.74
C GLY A 65 1.76 5.01 5.94
N MET A 66 1.06 4.66 4.86
CA MET A 66 -0.34 4.27 4.97
C MET A 66 -0.50 3.00 5.80
N VAL A 67 0.35 2.01 5.56
CA VAL A 67 0.30 0.76 6.31
C VAL A 67 0.63 1.01 7.78
N GLN A 68 1.66 1.80 8.04
CA GLN A 68 2.03 2.11 9.42
C GLN A 68 0.92 2.86 10.14
N GLY A 69 0.22 3.74 9.45
CA GLY A 69 -0.91 4.44 10.03
C GLY A 69 -2.02 3.49 10.45
N LYS A 70 -2.31 2.51 9.60
CA LYS A 70 -3.33 1.53 9.94
C LYS A 70 -2.90 0.64 11.10
N LEU A 71 -1.64 0.24 11.13
CA LEU A 71 -1.13 -0.54 12.26
C LEU A 71 -1.17 0.27 13.54
N GLY A 72 -0.89 1.56 13.45
CA GLY A 72 -0.98 2.45 14.60
C GLY A 72 -2.39 2.58 15.12
N GLU A 73 -3.38 2.59 14.22
CA GLU A 73 -4.75 2.66 14.64
C GLU A 73 -5.14 1.48 15.52
N PHE A 74 -4.58 0.30 15.20
CA PHE A 74 -4.88 -0.84 16.04
C PHE A 74 -4.29 -0.70 17.42
N ARG A 75 -3.23 0.07 17.59
CA ARG A 75 -2.57 0.19 18.88
C ARG A 75 -3.01 1.40 19.65
N VAL A 76 -3.76 2.27 19.03
CA VAL A 76 -4.13 3.52 19.66
C VAL A 76 -5.15 3.34 20.73
N GLU A 77 -5.93 2.30 20.63
CA GLU A 77 -7.01 2.18 21.57
C GLU A 77 -6.57 1.90 22.95
N GLU A 78 -5.35 1.47 23.21
CA GLU A 78 -5.02 1.28 24.54
C GLU A 78 -4.70 2.52 25.17
N PRO A 79 -5.26 2.84 26.23
CA PRO A 79 -5.07 4.13 26.93
C PRO A 79 -3.75 4.19 27.65
#